data_9c160b72a23511ca43e29d45990839d7
#
_entry.id   9c160b72a23511ca43e29d45990839d7
#
_cell.length_a   1.000
_cell.length_b   1.000
_cell.length_c   1.000
_cell.angle_alpha   90.00
_cell.angle_beta   90.00
_cell.angle_gamma   90.00
#
_symmetry.space_group_name_H-M   'P 1'
#
loop_
_entity.id
_entity.type
_entity.pdbx_description
1 polymer ?
#
loop_
_entity_poly.entity_id
_entity_poly.type
_entity_poly.pdbx_seq_one_letter_code
_entity_poly.pdbx_strand_id
1 'polypeptide(L)'
;MKRVDFFYDFSCPYAYLAHTQIEAVCTRAGADLVWRPMLLGGVFQAVGTVQVPFAVMSTAKARHNAFDMMRWADFFDVPLTIPPTHPNRTVLALRSMLAAGVATIPRVSKAFFNAYWVLGRDISQPDVVRDVLEHTGLDGAALVARAEDPEIKADLRARTAEAVALGVFGAPAFVVTAPGVPGDLFWGQDRLDFVEKALGGWSVKKGTT
;
A
#
# COMPACT_ATOMS: atom_id res chain seq x y z
N MET A 1 -18.72 5.67 13.87
CA MET A 1 -18.23 5.63 12.49
C MET A 1 -17.23 4.48 12.40
N LYS A 2 -17.29 3.65 11.36
CA LYS A 2 -16.34 2.58 11.12
C LYS A 2 -15.44 3.02 9.98
N ARG A 3 -14.12 2.87 10.13
CA ARG A 3 -13.14 3.32 9.15
C ARG A 3 -11.90 2.45 9.16
N VAL A 4 -11.34 2.24 7.97
CA VAL A 4 -10.02 1.64 7.76
C VAL A 4 -9.15 2.63 7.03
N ASP A 5 -8.00 2.99 7.61
CA ASP A 5 -6.91 3.67 6.93
C ASP A 5 -5.94 2.60 6.39
N PHE A 6 -5.87 2.45 5.08
CA PHE A 6 -5.04 1.45 4.38
C PHE A 6 -3.72 2.09 3.93
N PHE A 7 -2.62 1.74 4.61
CA PHE A 7 -1.28 2.22 4.31
C PHE A 7 -0.55 1.28 3.35
N TYR A 8 -0.02 1.82 2.26
CA TYR A 8 0.61 1.04 1.19
C TYR A 8 1.68 1.81 0.43
N ASP A 9 2.55 1.05 -0.24
CA ASP A 9 3.46 1.50 -1.28
C ASP A 9 3.35 0.51 -2.46
N PHE A 10 3.48 0.99 -3.68
CA PHE A 10 3.36 0.17 -4.88
C PHE A 10 4.41 -0.94 -4.97
N SER A 11 5.60 -0.76 -4.37
CA SER A 11 6.66 -1.77 -4.37
C SER A 11 6.38 -2.97 -3.45
N CYS A 12 5.33 -2.94 -2.63
CA CYS A 12 5.02 -4.03 -1.73
C CYS A 12 4.05 -5.04 -2.37
N PRO A 13 4.45 -6.31 -2.61
CA PRO A 13 3.58 -7.32 -3.19
C PRO A 13 2.38 -7.64 -2.31
N TYR A 14 2.58 -7.68 -1.00
CA TYR A 14 1.51 -7.92 -0.05
C TYR A 14 0.51 -6.76 0.04
N ALA A 15 0.95 -5.52 -0.25
CA ALA A 15 0.03 -4.39 -0.40
C ALA A 15 -0.80 -4.49 -1.69
N TYR A 16 -0.19 -4.99 -2.78
CA TYR A 16 -0.94 -5.35 -3.99
C TYR A 16 -2.00 -6.39 -3.69
N LEU A 17 -1.65 -7.49 -3.02
CA LEU A 17 -2.62 -8.53 -2.65
C LEU A 17 -3.74 -7.99 -1.76
N ALA A 18 -3.39 -7.21 -0.75
CA ALA A 18 -4.38 -6.61 0.16
C ALA A 18 -5.36 -5.65 -0.53
N HIS A 19 -4.87 -4.83 -1.50
CA HIS A 19 -5.73 -3.86 -2.17
C HIS A 19 -6.86 -4.51 -2.98
N THR A 20 -6.65 -5.75 -3.45
CA THR A 20 -7.68 -6.49 -4.19
C THR A 20 -8.85 -6.94 -3.31
N GLN A 21 -8.65 -6.99 -1.99
CA GLN A 21 -9.63 -7.53 -1.03
C GLN A 21 -10.23 -6.48 -0.11
N ILE A 22 -9.49 -5.43 0.24
CA ILE A 22 -9.86 -4.51 1.32
C ILE A 22 -11.17 -3.74 1.07
N GLU A 23 -11.49 -3.41 -0.17
CA GLU A 23 -12.75 -2.74 -0.50
C GLU A 23 -13.96 -3.63 -0.18
N ALA A 24 -13.87 -4.93 -0.50
CA ALA A 24 -14.92 -5.90 -0.20
C ALA A 24 -15.08 -6.08 1.31
N VAL A 25 -13.98 -6.13 2.07
CA VAL A 25 -13.98 -6.18 3.55
C VAL A 25 -14.72 -4.97 4.12
N CYS A 26 -14.34 -3.76 3.68
CA CYS A 26 -14.97 -2.53 4.16
C CYS A 26 -16.46 -2.47 3.80
N THR A 27 -16.83 -2.87 2.58
CA THR A 27 -18.22 -2.91 2.12
C THR A 27 -19.07 -3.84 2.98
N ARG A 28 -18.62 -5.08 3.25
CA ARG A 28 -19.32 -6.04 4.11
C ARG A 28 -19.50 -5.52 5.55
N ALA A 29 -18.50 -4.80 6.06
CA ALA A 29 -18.52 -4.25 7.41
C ALA A 29 -19.28 -2.91 7.53
N GLY A 30 -19.68 -2.29 6.42
CA GLY A 30 -20.25 -0.94 6.37
C GLY A 30 -19.28 0.12 6.89
N ALA A 31 -18.02 0.06 6.43
CA ALA A 31 -16.94 0.92 6.87
C ALA A 31 -16.40 1.79 5.72
N ASP A 32 -15.94 2.98 6.07
CA ASP A 32 -15.22 3.85 5.14
C ASP A 32 -13.79 3.35 4.94
N LEU A 33 -13.35 3.26 3.69
CA LEU A 33 -11.96 2.97 3.33
C LEU A 33 -11.24 4.26 2.94
N VAL A 34 -10.13 4.55 3.62
CA VAL A 34 -9.26 5.66 3.30
C VAL A 34 -7.91 5.13 2.81
N TRP A 35 -7.58 5.42 1.56
CA TRP A 35 -6.31 5.05 0.96
C TRP A 35 -5.20 5.99 1.44
N ARG A 36 -4.16 5.43 2.04
CA ARG A 36 -3.02 6.15 2.65
C ARG A 36 -1.69 5.78 1.95
N PRO A 37 -1.42 6.33 0.76
CA PRO A 37 -0.13 6.11 0.12
C PRO A 37 1.00 6.69 0.98
N MET A 38 2.08 5.93 1.12
CA MET A 38 3.27 6.31 1.86
C MET A 38 4.52 5.80 1.15
N LEU A 39 5.68 6.37 1.44
CA LEU A 39 6.95 5.85 0.93
C LEU A 39 7.50 4.79 1.90
N LEU A 40 7.43 3.51 1.51
CA LEU A 40 7.85 2.39 2.36
C LEU A 40 9.33 2.47 2.76
N GLY A 41 10.21 2.87 1.85
CA GLY A 41 11.62 3.11 2.18
C GLY A 41 11.82 4.21 3.23
N GLY A 42 10.95 5.23 3.24
CA GLY A 42 10.95 6.27 4.28
C GLY A 42 10.51 5.72 5.65
N VAL A 43 9.49 4.85 5.65
CA VAL A 43 9.07 4.14 6.87
C VAL A 43 10.21 3.27 7.40
N PHE A 44 10.83 2.44 6.55
CA PHE A 44 11.95 1.58 6.96
C PHE A 44 13.12 2.37 7.54
N GLN A 45 13.45 3.52 6.93
CA GLN A 45 14.48 4.40 7.46
C GLN A 45 14.13 4.93 8.86
N ALA A 46 12.89 5.35 9.07
CA ALA A 46 12.43 5.93 10.32
C ALA A 46 12.41 4.91 11.47
N VAL A 47 12.06 3.65 11.19
CA VAL A 47 11.97 2.57 12.21
C VAL A 47 13.24 1.73 12.31
N GLY A 48 14.30 2.05 11.56
CA GLY A 48 15.57 1.32 11.60
C GLY A 48 15.55 -0.06 10.93
N THR A 49 14.61 -0.30 10.01
CA THR A 49 14.53 -1.55 9.23
C THR A 49 15.41 -1.44 7.98
N VAL A 50 15.97 -2.57 7.53
CA VAL A 50 16.75 -2.63 6.29
C VAL A 50 15.88 -2.27 5.08
N GLN A 51 16.44 -1.49 4.14
CA GLN A 51 15.70 -0.96 2.98
C GLN A 51 15.17 -2.05 2.02
N VAL A 52 15.86 -3.18 1.94
CA VAL A 52 15.48 -4.32 1.11
C VAL A 52 15.46 -5.57 1.99
N PRO A 53 14.36 -5.85 2.69
CA PRO A 53 14.29 -6.99 3.62
C PRO A 53 14.59 -8.35 2.98
N PHE A 54 14.24 -8.54 1.71
CA PHE A 54 14.53 -9.76 0.96
C PHE A 54 16.04 -10.03 0.80
N ALA A 55 16.87 -9.00 0.73
CA ALA A 55 18.32 -9.16 0.54
C ALA A 55 19.02 -9.76 1.75
N VAL A 56 18.41 -9.71 2.94
CA VAL A 56 18.98 -10.25 4.21
C VAL A 56 18.30 -11.53 4.66
N MET A 57 17.38 -12.08 3.87
CA MET A 57 16.73 -13.36 4.18
C MET A 57 17.66 -14.53 3.88
N SER A 58 17.56 -15.61 4.68
CA SER A 58 18.16 -16.88 4.31
C SER A 58 17.53 -17.40 3.02
N THR A 59 18.27 -18.20 2.25
CA THR A 59 17.79 -18.81 0.98
C THR A 59 16.47 -19.56 1.18
N ALA A 60 16.35 -20.31 2.29
CA ALA A 60 15.11 -21.04 2.61
C ALA A 60 13.93 -20.10 2.83
N LYS A 61 14.13 -18.99 3.56
CA LYS A 61 13.08 -17.99 3.81
C LYS A 61 12.69 -17.24 2.54
N ALA A 62 13.67 -16.86 1.72
CA ALA A 62 13.40 -16.19 0.45
C ALA A 62 12.58 -17.07 -0.51
N ARG A 63 12.95 -18.37 -0.61
CA ARG A 63 12.19 -19.35 -1.39
C ARG A 63 10.78 -19.52 -0.86
N HIS A 64 10.59 -19.68 0.45
CA HIS A 64 9.27 -19.79 1.07
C HIS A 64 8.42 -18.54 0.76
N ASN A 65 8.97 -17.35 0.95
CA ASN A 65 8.28 -16.09 0.67
C ASN A 65 7.81 -15.96 -0.79
N ALA A 66 8.65 -16.37 -1.74
CA ALA A 66 8.27 -16.36 -3.15
C ALA A 66 7.07 -17.28 -3.42
N PHE A 67 7.09 -18.50 -2.85
CA PHE A 67 5.95 -19.42 -2.94
C PHE A 67 4.72 -18.88 -2.23
N ASP A 68 4.88 -18.26 -1.08
CA ASP A 68 3.77 -17.75 -0.28
C ASP A 68 3.04 -16.61 -0.98
N MET A 69 3.78 -15.70 -1.62
CA MET A 69 3.18 -14.67 -2.47
C MET A 69 2.30 -15.26 -3.59
N MET A 70 2.79 -16.32 -4.25
CA MET A 70 2.02 -17.01 -5.32
C MET A 70 0.78 -17.70 -4.76
N ARG A 71 0.88 -18.33 -3.59
CA ARG A 71 -0.28 -18.94 -2.91
C ARG A 71 -1.34 -17.92 -2.56
N TRP A 72 -0.94 -16.75 -2.05
CA TRP A 72 -1.90 -15.69 -1.75
C TRP A 72 -2.55 -15.10 -3.01
N ALA A 73 -1.81 -14.99 -4.10
CA ALA A 73 -2.38 -14.57 -5.38
C ALA A 73 -3.42 -15.59 -5.90
N ASP A 74 -3.09 -16.88 -5.85
CA ASP A 74 -3.99 -17.99 -6.19
C ASP A 74 -5.23 -18.01 -5.28
N PHE A 75 -5.02 -17.92 -3.97
CA PHE A 75 -6.11 -17.90 -2.97
C PHE A 75 -7.06 -16.72 -3.14
N PHE A 76 -6.57 -15.55 -3.56
CA PHE A 76 -7.37 -14.36 -3.84
C PHE A 76 -7.92 -14.31 -5.28
N ASP A 77 -7.56 -15.29 -6.12
CA ASP A 77 -7.91 -15.36 -7.54
C ASP A 77 -7.49 -14.07 -8.29
N VAL A 78 -6.24 -13.66 -8.11
CA VAL A 78 -5.67 -12.46 -8.74
C VAL A 78 -4.36 -12.78 -9.44
N PRO A 79 -4.08 -12.17 -10.64
CA PRO A 79 -2.81 -12.34 -11.31
C PRO A 79 -1.67 -11.71 -10.52
N LEU A 80 -0.50 -12.33 -10.51
CA LEU A 80 0.70 -11.78 -9.91
C LEU A 80 1.92 -12.05 -10.79
N THR A 81 2.56 -10.98 -11.24
CA THR A 81 3.84 -11.00 -11.96
C THR A 81 4.87 -10.25 -11.14
N ILE A 82 6.02 -10.86 -10.88
CA ILE A 82 7.15 -10.14 -10.25
C ILE A 82 7.92 -9.43 -11.34
N PRO A 83 7.93 -8.08 -11.37
CA PRO A 83 8.67 -7.35 -12.40
C PRO A 83 10.17 -7.71 -12.36
N PRO A 84 10.84 -7.87 -13.52
CA PRO A 84 12.28 -8.19 -13.56
C PRO A 84 13.15 -7.17 -12.84
N THR A 85 12.68 -5.94 -12.75
CA THR A 85 13.37 -4.79 -12.11
C THR A 85 12.96 -4.58 -10.65
N HIS A 86 12.18 -5.51 -10.07
CA HIS A 86 11.74 -5.40 -8.67
C HIS A 86 12.92 -5.49 -7.68
N PRO A 87 12.97 -4.64 -6.63
CA PRO A 87 12.03 -3.56 -6.30
C PRO A 87 12.32 -2.25 -7.05
N ASN A 88 11.30 -1.63 -7.62
CA ASN A 88 11.45 -0.34 -8.29
C ASN A 88 11.30 0.82 -7.29
N ARG A 89 11.88 1.97 -7.67
CA ARG A 89 11.64 3.23 -6.97
C ARG A 89 10.24 3.74 -7.26
N THR A 90 9.42 3.92 -6.23
CA THR A 90 8.01 4.32 -6.36
C THR A 90 7.76 5.81 -6.15
N VAL A 91 8.80 6.57 -5.82
CA VAL A 91 8.70 8.00 -5.48
C VAL A 91 8.01 8.82 -6.57
N LEU A 92 8.38 8.60 -7.85
CA LEU A 92 7.76 9.32 -8.96
C LEU A 92 6.27 8.98 -9.10
N ALA A 93 5.93 7.69 -9.09
CA ALA A 93 4.55 7.23 -9.19
C ALA A 93 3.68 7.76 -8.03
N LEU A 94 4.19 7.69 -6.78
CA LEU A 94 3.48 8.21 -5.60
C LEU A 94 3.26 9.72 -5.70
N ARG A 95 4.28 10.50 -6.06
CA ARG A 95 4.17 11.96 -6.20
C ARG A 95 3.24 12.36 -7.33
N SER A 96 3.36 11.74 -8.50
CA SER A 96 2.47 12.03 -9.63
C SER A 96 1.01 11.73 -9.31
N MET A 97 0.73 10.64 -8.58
CA MET A 97 -0.60 10.34 -8.07
C MET A 97 -1.09 11.41 -7.08
N LEU A 98 -0.25 11.85 -6.13
CA LEU A 98 -0.62 12.89 -5.17
C LEU A 98 -0.88 14.23 -5.87
N ALA A 99 -0.13 14.57 -6.93
CA ALA A 99 -0.37 15.75 -7.74
C ALA A 99 -1.73 15.75 -8.44
N ALA A 100 -2.33 14.57 -8.67
CA ALA A 100 -3.66 14.43 -9.25
C ALA A 100 -4.81 14.71 -8.25
N GLY A 101 -4.49 14.82 -6.96
CA GLY A 101 -5.45 15.15 -5.90
C GLY A 101 -6.10 13.93 -5.22
N VAL A 102 -6.55 14.15 -4.00
CA VAL A 102 -7.00 13.08 -3.08
C VAL A 102 -8.14 12.23 -3.64
N ALA A 103 -9.08 12.83 -4.36
CA ALA A 103 -10.24 12.14 -4.92
C ALA A 103 -9.86 11.07 -5.97
N THR A 104 -8.69 11.20 -6.59
CA THR A 104 -8.22 10.26 -7.63
C THR A 104 -7.43 9.09 -7.07
N ILE A 105 -6.94 9.17 -5.81
CA ILE A 105 -6.05 8.19 -5.20
C ILE A 105 -6.54 6.75 -5.37
N PRO A 106 -7.78 6.37 -5.06
CA PRO A 106 -8.20 4.97 -5.19
C PRO A 106 -8.07 4.43 -6.62
N ARG A 107 -8.55 5.20 -7.61
CA ARG A 107 -8.52 4.82 -9.02
C ARG A 107 -7.08 4.72 -9.55
N VAL A 108 -6.28 5.74 -9.28
CA VAL A 108 -4.88 5.82 -9.75
C VAL A 108 -4.02 4.75 -9.07
N SER A 109 -4.26 4.46 -7.79
CA SER A 109 -3.54 3.39 -7.07
C SER A 109 -3.79 2.02 -7.69
N LYS A 110 -5.04 1.71 -8.04
CA LYS A 110 -5.38 0.45 -8.72
C LYS A 110 -4.66 0.34 -10.07
N ALA A 111 -4.58 1.43 -10.82
CA ALA A 111 -3.87 1.46 -12.10
C ALA A 111 -2.36 1.22 -11.94
N PHE A 112 -1.71 1.83 -10.93
CA PHE A 112 -0.29 1.58 -10.66
C PHE A 112 -0.02 0.17 -10.13
N PHE A 113 -0.87 -0.37 -9.26
CA PHE A 113 -0.75 -1.76 -8.82
C PHE A 113 -0.89 -2.72 -10.01
N ASN A 114 -1.86 -2.49 -10.90
CA ASN A 114 -2.01 -3.29 -12.11
C ASN A 114 -0.80 -3.19 -13.05
N ALA A 115 -0.32 -1.98 -13.30
CA ALA A 115 0.85 -1.76 -14.16
C ALA A 115 2.09 -2.50 -13.62
N TYR A 116 2.30 -2.47 -12.31
CA TYR A 116 3.48 -3.04 -11.67
C TYR A 116 3.36 -4.55 -11.47
N TRP A 117 2.29 -5.03 -10.81
CA TRP A 117 2.16 -6.43 -10.36
C TRP A 117 1.42 -7.34 -11.35
N VAL A 118 0.75 -6.81 -12.35
CA VAL A 118 0.08 -7.62 -13.40
C VAL A 118 0.84 -7.52 -14.71
N LEU A 119 1.14 -6.28 -15.15
CA LEU A 119 1.78 -6.04 -16.44
C LEU A 119 3.32 -6.02 -16.38
N GLY A 120 3.92 -6.10 -15.19
CA GLY A 120 5.38 -6.11 -14.99
C GLY A 120 6.11 -4.84 -15.43
N ARG A 121 5.41 -3.69 -15.48
CA ARG A 121 5.96 -2.42 -15.96
C ARG A 121 6.84 -1.76 -14.91
N ASP A 122 7.90 -1.10 -15.35
CA ASP A 122 8.79 -0.32 -14.48
C ASP A 122 8.20 1.06 -14.18
N ILE A 123 7.50 1.18 -13.04
CA ILE A 123 6.85 2.42 -12.59
C ILE A 123 7.85 3.47 -12.03
N SER A 124 9.16 3.22 -12.12
CA SER A 124 10.17 4.25 -11.86
C SER A 124 10.45 5.12 -13.09
N GLN A 125 10.02 4.68 -14.28
CA GLN A 125 10.24 5.36 -15.55
C GLN A 125 9.16 6.42 -15.80
N PRO A 126 9.55 7.68 -16.16
CA PRO A 126 8.60 8.76 -16.36
C PRO A 126 7.55 8.51 -17.46
N ASP A 127 7.94 7.84 -18.53
CA ASP A 127 7.04 7.47 -19.61
C ASP A 127 5.98 6.44 -19.18
N VAL A 128 6.39 5.44 -18.38
CA VAL A 128 5.47 4.47 -17.80
C VAL A 128 4.48 5.13 -16.83
N VAL A 129 4.99 6.02 -15.95
CA VAL A 129 4.13 6.77 -15.01
C VAL A 129 3.12 7.63 -15.76
N ARG A 130 3.57 8.36 -16.79
CA ARG A 130 2.69 9.15 -17.65
C ARG A 130 1.58 8.29 -18.26
N ASP A 131 1.95 7.20 -18.93
CA ASP A 131 1.00 6.29 -19.58
C ASP A 131 -0.05 5.74 -18.61
N VAL A 132 0.36 5.32 -17.39
CA VAL A 132 -0.58 4.83 -16.37
C VAL A 132 -1.58 5.90 -15.99
N LEU A 133 -1.14 7.14 -15.81
CA LEU A 133 -2.03 8.27 -15.49
C LEU A 133 -2.99 8.58 -16.65
N GLU A 134 -2.51 8.60 -17.89
CA GLU A 134 -3.31 8.84 -19.08
C GLU A 134 -4.40 7.77 -19.26
N HIS A 135 -4.10 6.49 -18.98
CA HIS A 135 -5.10 5.42 -18.97
C HIS A 135 -6.19 5.60 -17.91
N THR A 136 -5.94 6.41 -16.88
CA THR A 136 -6.97 6.80 -15.92
C THR A 136 -7.73 8.08 -16.31
N GLY A 137 -7.49 8.63 -17.50
CA GLY A 137 -8.14 9.85 -18.00
C GLY A 137 -7.58 11.14 -17.43
N LEU A 138 -6.33 11.14 -16.95
CA LEU A 138 -5.64 12.30 -16.40
C LEU A 138 -4.55 12.80 -17.37
N ASP A 139 -4.16 14.06 -17.24
CA ASP A 139 -2.99 14.61 -17.94
C ASP A 139 -1.70 14.08 -17.31
N GLY A 140 -1.22 12.93 -17.79
CA GLY A 140 -0.05 12.25 -17.26
C GLY A 140 1.22 13.08 -17.37
N ALA A 141 1.40 13.82 -18.47
CA ALA A 141 2.59 14.66 -18.68
C ALA A 141 2.66 15.80 -17.64
N ALA A 142 1.56 16.52 -17.44
CA ALA A 142 1.48 17.58 -16.44
C ALA A 142 1.69 17.04 -15.01
N LEU A 143 1.13 15.87 -14.68
CA LEU A 143 1.25 15.28 -13.34
C LEU A 143 2.68 14.76 -13.05
N VAL A 144 3.36 14.19 -14.03
CA VAL A 144 4.77 13.81 -13.92
C VAL A 144 5.65 15.03 -13.68
N ALA A 145 5.42 16.12 -14.39
CA ALA A 145 6.14 17.37 -14.17
C ALA A 145 5.91 17.94 -12.75
N ARG A 146 4.64 17.93 -12.29
CA ARG A 146 4.27 18.38 -10.94
C ARG A 146 4.79 17.52 -9.80
N ALA A 147 5.21 16.28 -10.06
CA ALA A 147 5.84 15.43 -9.04
C ALA A 147 7.11 16.05 -8.42
N GLU A 148 7.71 17.04 -9.10
CA GLU A 148 8.88 17.77 -8.60
C GLU A 148 8.50 19.03 -7.79
N ASP A 149 7.23 19.41 -7.72
CA ASP A 149 6.75 20.54 -6.94
C ASP A 149 7.09 20.38 -5.44
N PRO A 150 7.58 21.44 -4.77
CA PRO A 150 7.94 21.36 -3.35
C PRO A 150 6.79 20.92 -2.44
N GLU A 151 5.56 21.34 -2.75
CA GLU A 151 4.35 20.97 -2.01
C GLU A 151 4.03 19.48 -2.11
N ILE A 152 4.17 18.89 -3.30
CA ILE A 152 3.94 17.45 -3.52
C ILE A 152 5.01 16.60 -2.82
N LYS A 153 6.27 17.05 -2.87
CA LYS A 153 7.35 16.42 -2.11
C LYS A 153 7.11 16.48 -0.60
N ALA A 154 6.59 17.61 -0.12
CA ALA A 154 6.24 17.79 1.29
C ALA A 154 5.04 16.92 1.68
N ASP A 155 4.00 16.82 0.84
CA ASP A 155 2.83 15.97 1.10
C ASP A 155 3.23 14.48 1.24
N LEU A 156 4.04 13.94 0.33
CA LEU A 156 4.51 12.55 0.45
C LEU A 156 5.32 12.32 1.73
N ARG A 157 6.18 13.29 2.11
CA ARG A 157 6.93 13.20 3.38
C ARG A 157 6.00 13.23 4.59
N ALA A 158 5.01 14.13 4.60
CA ALA A 158 4.05 14.25 5.68
C ALA A 158 3.22 12.99 5.87
N ARG A 159 2.72 12.39 4.77
CA ARG A 159 1.99 11.10 4.80
C ARG A 159 2.84 9.97 5.34
N THR A 160 4.11 9.92 4.94
CA THR A 160 5.05 8.91 5.44
C THR A 160 5.33 9.10 6.94
N ALA A 161 5.50 10.33 7.39
CA ALA A 161 5.69 10.66 8.81
C ALA A 161 4.42 10.38 9.64
N GLU A 162 3.23 10.66 9.10
CA GLU A 162 1.94 10.31 9.72
C GLU A 162 1.82 8.79 9.92
N ALA A 163 2.17 7.99 8.90
CA ALA A 163 2.17 6.54 9.02
C ALA A 163 3.07 6.06 10.17
N VAL A 164 4.30 6.57 10.25
CA VAL A 164 5.23 6.24 11.34
C VAL A 164 4.68 6.66 12.71
N ALA A 165 4.08 7.85 12.81
CA ALA A 165 3.49 8.35 14.06
C ALA A 165 2.31 7.48 14.55
N LEU A 166 1.59 6.83 13.61
CA LEU A 166 0.53 5.86 13.91
C LEU A 166 1.06 4.43 14.21
N GLY A 167 2.39 4.25 14.26
CA GLY A 167 3.02 2.97 14.54
C GLY A 167 3.19 2.06 13.32
N VAL A 168 2.95 2.54 12.11
CA VAL A 168 3.17 1.77 10.88
C VAL A 168 4.67 1.54 10.67
N PHE A 169 5.06 0.29 10.52
CA PHE A 169 6.46 -0.13 10.34
C PHE A 169 6.70 -0.92 9.04
N GLY A 170 5.66 -1.12 8.25
CA GLY A 170 5.70 -1.87 6.99
C GLY A 170 4.37 -1.80 6.23
N ALA A 171 4.30 -2.43 5.06
CA ALA A 171 3.11 -2.49 4.22
C ALA A 171 2.73 -3.94 3.87
N PRO A 172 1.42 -4.24 3.65
CA PRO A 172 0.28 -3.36 3.94
C PRO A 172 0.07 -3.18 5.44
N ALA A 173 -0.45 -2.01 5.84
CA ALA A 173 -0.89 -1.81 7.20
C ALA A 173 -2.29 -1.19 7.21
N PHE A 174 -3.08 -1.51 8.23
CA PHE A 174 -4.46 -1.07 8.39
C PHE A 174 -4.63 -0.50 9.79
N VAL A 175 -5.05 0.76 9.88
CA VAL A 175 -5.49 1.33 11.16
C VAL A 175 -7.02 1.31 11.18
N VAL A 176 -7.58 0.56 12.11
CA VAL A 176 -9.04 0.34 12.21
C VAL A 176 -9.61 1.18 13.32
N THR A 177 -10.59 2.00 12.99
CA THR A 177 -11.40 2.75 13.97
C THR A 177 -12.83 2.27 13.89
N ALA A 178 -13.39 1.83 15.04
CA ALA A 178 -14.76 1.40 15.17
C ALA A 178 -15.23 1.61 16.63
N PRO A 179 -16.52 1.48 16.96
CA PRO A 179 -16.95 1.51 18.35
C PRO A 179 -16.22 0.45 19.18
N GLY A 180 -15.51 0.90 20.22
CA GLY A 180 -14.65 0.05 21.07
C GLY A 180 -13.25 -0.26 20.50
N VAL A 181 -12.92 0.22 19.29
CA VAL A 181 -11.62 0.04 18.63
C VAL A 181 -11.08 1.42 18.25
N PRO A 182 -10.20 2.04 19.04
CA PRO A 182 -9.84 3.46 18.90
C PRO A 182 -8.72 3.74 17.90
N GLY A 183 -8.32 2.76 17.08
CA GLY A 183 -7.23 2.90 16.10
C GLY A 183 -6.24 1.74 16.20
N ASP A 184 -6.73 0.49 16.23
CA ASP A 184 -5.88 -0.69 16.30
C ASP A 184 -5.16 -0.91 14.95
N LEU A 185 -3.85 -1.17 15.03
CA LEU A 185 -2.98 -1.42 13.86
C LEU A 185 -2.94 -2.92 13.56
N PHE A 186 -3.18 -3.25 12.29
CA PHE A 186 -2.99 -4.60 11.73
C PHE A 186 -1.98 -4.53 10.58
N TRP A 187 -1.07 -5.48 10.50
CA TRP A 187 -0.03 -5.52 9.48
C TRP A 187 -0.03 -6.87 8.75
N GLY A 188 -0.13 -6.81 7.41
CA GLY A 188 -0.12 -7.97 6.51
C GLY A 188 -1.47 -8.22 5.83
N GLN A 189 -1.43 -8.71 4.58
CA GLN A 189 -2.63 -9.11 3.82
C GLN A 189 -3.38 -10.28 4.48
N ASP A 190 -2.68 -11.05 5.28
CA ASP A 190 -3.17 -12.20 6.04
C ASP A 190 -3.91 -11.80 7.33
N ARG A 191 -4.05 -10.52 7.60
CA ARG A 191 -4.79 -9.95 8.76
C ARG A 191 -6.15 -9.35 8.40
N LEU A 192 -6.60 -9.49 7.16
CA LEU A 192 -7.88 -8.93 6.72
C LEU A 192 -9.08 -9.46 7.52
N ASP A 193 -9.05 -10.73 7.96
CA ASP A 193 -10.07 -11.29 8.85
C ASP A 193 -10.09 -10.60 10.23
N PHE A 194 -8.92 -10.21 10.74
CA PHE A 194 -8.84 -9.44 11.99
C PHE A 194 -9.34 -8.02 11.81
N VAL A 195 -9.04 -7.40 10.66
CA VAL A 195 -9.58 -6.08 10.28
C VAL A 195 -11.11 -6.13 10.26
N GLU A 196 -11.71 -7.13 9.61
CA GLU A 196 -13.16 -7.30 9.55
C GLU A 196 -13.77 -7.53 10.93
N LYS A 197 -13.16 -8.37 11.79
CA LYS A 197 -13.59 -8.54 13.18
C LYS A 197 -13.49 -7.25 14.01
N ALA A 198 -12.40 -6.49 13.84
CA ALA A 198 -12.23 -5.22 14.55
C ALA A 198 -13.28 -4.19 14.13
N LEU A 199 -13.66 -4.15 12.85
CA LEU A 199 -14.79 -3.35 12.36
C LEU A 199 -16.13 -3.77 12.99
N GLY A 200 -16.25 -5.01 13.47
CA GLY A 200 -17.34 -5.51 14.29
C GLY A 200 -17.25 -5.14 15.77
N GLY A 201 -16.22 -4.38 16.18
CA GLY A 201 -16.02 -3.98 17.59
C GLY A 201 -15.15 -4.95 18.40
N TRP A 202 -14.47 -5.92 17.73
CA TRP A 202 -13.54 -6.80 18.42
C TRP A 202 -12.21 -6.10 18.70
N SER A 203 -11.77 -6.16 19.93
CA SER A 203 -10.44 -5.72 20.37
C SER A 203 -9.91 -6.69 21.42
N VAL A 204 -8.60 -6.77 21.58
CA VAL A 204 -7.99 -7.58 22.62
C VAL A 204 -8.37 -7.03 24.00
N LYS A 205 -8.85 -7.89 24.89
CA LYS A 205 -9.23 -7.48 26.24
C LYS A 205 -7.99 -6.93 27.00
N LYS A 206 -8.08 -5.69 27.48
CA LYS A 206 -7.06 -5.12 28.35
C LYS A 206 -6.94 -6.01 29.60
N GLY A 207 -5.77 -6.58 29.83
CA GLY A 207 -5.48 -7.43 30.99
C GLY A 207 -4.86 -8.79 30.68
N THR A 208 -4.56 -9.09 29.42
CA THR A 208 -3.87 -10.34 28.99
C THR A 208 -2.37 -10.15 28.71
N THR A 209 -1.77 -9.06 29.19
CA THR A 209 -0.30 -8.85 29.19
C THR A 209 0.23 -8.83 30.59
#